data_e503a90a014345f6479a01393891d0a0
#
_entry.id   e503a90a014345f6479a01393891d0a0
#
_cell.length_a   1.000
_cell.length_b   1.000
_cell.length_c   1.000
_cell.angle_alpha   90.00
_cell.angle_beta   90.00
_cell.angle_gamma   90.00
#
_symmetry.space_group_name_H-M   'P 1'
#
loop_
_entity.id
_entity.type
_entity.pdbx_description
1 polymer ?
#
loop_
_entity_poly.entity_id
_entity_poly.type
_entity_poly.pdbx_seq_one_letter_code
_entity_poly.pdbx_strand_id
1 'polypeptide(L)'
;MWYNNMDYVRSIYCDKHCRCHERNEIMKNQFDVIIIGAGPGGIFTAYELSRLKNNLKIAVFESGNPLEKRKCPIDGVKVKSCLGCSPCAIMNGFGGAGAFSDGKYNITNHFGGTLHEYIGKAKATELMEYVDQINLAYGGEGTHLYTTANSDIKKLCVQNGLHLLDASVRHLGTDINYIVLENLYNELKEQVEFHFRAPVETVGKTDDGYTVVSGGEEYTCDYCVISAGRSGSKWMEGVCRDLKIPTKSNRVDIGVRVELPAEVFAHLTDELYESKIIYRTEKFQDLVRTFCMNPHGVVVNENTNGIVTVNGHSYEDPEKHTGNTNFALLVSKHFSEPFKDSNGYGESIARLSNMLGGGVMVQRFGDLIRGQRSTQSRIDEAFIEPTLNATPGDLSLVMPKRILDGIIEMIYALDKIAPGTANDDTLLYGVEVKFYNMEVNIDQNLETCHKGLFVIGDCSGVTHSLSHASASGVHVARYLAETI
;
A
#
# COMPACT_ATOMS: atom_id res chain seq x y z
N MET A 1 40.68 -48.32 44.33
CA MET A 1 39.20 -48.12 44.28
C MET A 1 38.84 -46.66 44.55
N TRP A 2 39.38 -45.72 43.75
CA TRP A 2 39.07 -44.27 43.91
C TRP A 2 39.20 -43.55 42.54
N TYR A 3 38.46 -43.99 41.51
CA TYR A 3 38.47 -43.31 40.23
C TYR A 3 37.10 -43.25 39.52
N ASN A 4 35.99 -43.56 40.20
CA ASN A 4 34.68 -43.61 39.54
C ASN A 4 33.65 -42.58 40.04
N ASN A 5 34.04 -41.53 40.81
CA ASN A 5 33.08 -40.53 41.30
C ASN A 5 33.21 -39.15 40.65
N MET A 6 34.22 -38.86 39.86
CA MET A 6 34.39 -37.56 39.20
C MET A 6 33.62 -37.44 37.86
N ASP A 7 33.49 -38.57 37.14
CA ASP A 7 32.78 -38.55 35.84
C ASP A 7 31.27 -38.47 36.03
N TYR A 8 30.72 -39.05 37.11
CA TYR A 8 29.28 -38.98 37.38
C TYR A 8 28.86 -37.58 37.83
N VAL A 9 29.69 -36.85 38.56
CA VAL A 9 29.39 -35.47 38.96
C VAL A 9 29.57 -34.50 37.79
N ARG A 10 30.49 -34.75 36.84
CA ARG A 10 30.61 -33.96 35.60
C ARG A 10 29.45 -34.18 34.67
N SER A 11 28.94 -35.39 34.55
CA SER A 11 27.76 -35.70 33.71
C SER A 11 26.49 -35.03 34.24
N ILE A 12 26.27 -35.03 35.55
CA ILE A 12 25.10 -34.37 36.16
C ILE A 12 25.18 -32.85 36.10
N TYR A 13 26.40 -32.27 36.19
CA TYR A 13 26.57 -30.81 36.11
C TYR A 13 26.46 -30.34 34.62
N CYS A 14 26.95 -31.10 33.67
CA CYS A 14 26.81 -30.78 32.25
C CYS A 14 25.35 -30.87 31.80
N ASP A 15 24.63 -31.96 32.19
CA ASP A 15 23.22 -32.15 31.81
C ASP A 15 22.29 -31.09 32.45
N LYS A 16 22.54 -30.68 33.70
CA LYS A 16 21.74 -29.61 34.35
C LYS A 16 22.03 -28.23 33.74
N HIS A 17 23.27 -27.91 33.37
CA HIS A 17 23.62 -26.64 32.73
C HIS A 17 23.10 -26.56 31.30
N CYS A 18 23.19 -27.64 30.49
CA CYS A 18 22.60 -27.72 29.17
C CYS A 18 21.06 -27.55 29.23
N ARG A 19 20.39 -28.32 30.11
CA ARG A 19 18.92 -28.20 30.24
C ARG A 19 18.45 -26.85 30.78
N CYS A 20 19.27 -26.18 31.62
CA CYS A 20 18.97 -24.83 32.05
C CYS A 20 19.22 -23.79 30.96
N HIS A 21 20.21 -23.97 30.11
CA HIS A 21 20.47 -23.09 28.96
C HIS A 21 19.37 -23.27 27.90
N GLU A 22 19.06 -24.53 27.51
CA GLU A 22 17.96 -24.82 26.59
C GLU A 22 16.61 -24.32 27.10
N ARG A 23 16.29 -24.49 28.40
CA ARG A 23 15.05 -23.92 28.98
C ARG A 23 15.05 -22.41 29.01
N ASN A 24 16.17 -21.75 29.25
CA ASN A 24 16.26 -20.30 29.24
C ASN A 24 16.19 -19.73 27.79
N GLU A 25 16.75 -20.42 26.81
CA GLU A 25 16.62 -20.05 25.40
C GLU A 25 15.21 -20.26 24.88
N ILE A 26 14.56 -21.38 25.25
CA ILE A 26 13.16 -21.65 24.90
C ILE A 26 12.22 -20.60 25.51
N MET A 27 12.43 -20.19 26.77
CA MET A 27 11.62 -19.14 27.40
C MET A 27 11.89 -17.74 26.86
N LYS A 28 13.07 -17.51 26.28
CA LYS A 28 13.43 -16.21 25.69
C LYS A 28 12.69 -15.97 24.38
N ASN A 29 12.45 -16.99 23.58
CA ASN A 29 11.85 -16.92 22.24
C ASN A 29 10.34 -17.27 22.24
N GLN A 30 9.70 -17.25 23.42
CA GLN A 30 8.26 -17.50 23.56
C GLN A 30 7.51 -16.19 23.80
N PHE A 31 6.45 -15.96 23.06
CA PHE A 31 5.59 -14.78 23.11
C PHE A 31 4.11 -15.18 23.18
N ASP A 32 3.27 -14.32 23.73
CA ASP A 32 1.82 -14.49 23.65
C ASP A 32 1.34 -14.16 22.24
N VAL A 33 1.87 -13.05 21.66
CA VAL A 33 1.51 -12.60 20.31
C VAL A 33 2.76 -12.24 19.52
N ILE A 34 2.89 -12.80 18.32
CA ILE A 34 3.87 -12.35 17.32
C ILE A 34 3.14 -11.62 16.19
N ILE A 35 3.64 -10.41 15.87
CA ILE A 35 3.18 -9.59 14.75
C ILE A 35 4.26 -9.57 13.69
N ILE A 36 3.93 -9.93 12.45
CA ILE A 36 4.86 -9.96 11.32
C ILE A 36 4.62 -8.76 10.42
N GLY A 37 5.53 -7.80 10.45
CA GLY A 37 5.48 -6.53 9.74
C GLY A 37 5.16 -5.34 10.63
N ALA A 38 6.03 -4.32 10.60
CA ALA A 38 5.87 -3.05 11.30
C ALA A 38 5.33 -1.94 10.38
N GLY A 39 4.44 -2.29 9.45
CA GLY A 39 3.61 -1.35 8.70
C GLY A 39 2.42 -0.85 9.53
N PRO A 40 1.54 0.00 8.97
CA PRO A 40 0.41 0.58 9.70
C PRO A 40 -0.45 -0.46 10.44
N GLY A 41 -0.78 -1.57 9.79
CA GLY A 41 -1.56 -2.64 10.43
C GLY A 41 -0.86 -3.22 11.68
N GLY A 42 0.42 -3.58 11.57
CA GLY A 42 1.19 -4.15 12.68
C GLY A 42 1.42 -3.15 13.81
N ILE A 43 1.72 -1.89 13.49
CA ILE A 43 1.90 -0.81 14.49
C ILE A 43 0.62 -0.61 15.29
N PHE A 44 -0.52 -0.48 14.63
CA PHE A 44 -1.80 -0.25 15.31
C PHE A 44 -2.32 -1.50 16.04
N THR A 45 -1.93 -2.71 15.59
CA THR A 45 -2.17 -3.94 16.38
C THR A 45 -1.37 -3.90 17.67
N ALA A 46 -0.07 -3.62 17.59
CA ALA A 46 0.81 -3.54 18.76
C ALA A 46 0.35 -2.44 19.73
N TYR A 47 0.01 -1.26 19.19
CA TYR A 47 -0.44 -0.11 19.97
C TYR A 47 -1.72 -0.41 20.76
N GLU A 48 -2.75 -0.87 20.09
CA GLU A 48 -4.04 -1.11 20.74
C GLU A 48 -3.95 -2.28 21.74
N LEU A 49 -3.24 -3.36 21.36
CA LEU A 49 -3.12 -4.54 22.22
C LEU A 49 -2.31 -4.27 23.48
N SER A 50 -1.18 -3.56 23.39
CA SER A 50 -0.35 -3.20 24.54
C SER A 50 -1.07 -2.29 25.55
N ARG A 51 -2.02 -1.47 25.07
CA ARG A 51 -2.86 -0.61 25.92
C ARG A 51 -3.99 -1.36 26.61
N LEU A 52 -4.60 -2.32 25.91
CA LEU A 52 -5.71 -3.13 26.45
C LEU A 52 -5.22 -4.23 27.39
N LYS A 53 -4.04 -4.78 27.14
CA LYS A 53 -3.44 -5.92 27.86
C LYS A 53 -1.94 -5.68 28.07
N ASN A 54 -1.60 -4.94 29.12
CA ASN A 54 -0.21 -4.54 29.43
C ASN A 54 0.69 -5.67 29.97
N ASN A 55 0.14 -6.85 30.17
CA ASN A 55 0.87 -8.03 30.66
C ASN A 55 1.26 -9.03 29.58
N LEU A 56 0.88 -8.77 28.31
CA LEU A 56 1.22 -9.68 27.21
C LEU A 56 2.65 -9.44 26.72
N LYS A 57 3.34 -10.54 26.43
CA LYS A 57 4.63 -10.52 25.77
C LYS A 57 4.43 -10.47 24.26
N ILE A 58 4.59 -9.29 23.66
CA ILE A 58 4.36 -9.02 22.26
C ILE A 58 5.68 -8.82 21.53
N ALA A 59 5.88 -9.51 20.40
CA ALA A 59 7.00 -9.25 19.50
C ALA A 59 6.53 -8.79 18.13
N VAL A 60 7.29 -7.87 17.53
CA VAL A 60 7.10 -7.41 16.13
C VAL A 60 8.34 -7.72 15.32
N PHE A 61 8.19 -8.53 14.26
CA PHE A 61 9.26 -8.86 13.31
C PHE A 61 9.13 -8.00 12.06
N GLU A 62 10.19 -7.25 11.75
CA GLU A 62 10.23 -6.36 10.59
C GLU A 62 11.49 -6.62 9.74
N SER A 63 11.29 -6.79 8.46
CA SER A 63 12.36 -7.08 7.50
C SER A 63 13.32 -5.90 7.28
N GLY A 64 12.85 -4.68 7.46
CA GLY A 64 13.61 -3.44 7.27
C GLY A 64 14.21 -2.88 8.56
N ASN A 65 14.62 -1.63 8.48
CA ASN A 65 15.26 -0.90 9.57
C ASN A 65 14.26 -0.21 10.49
N PRO A 66 14.64 0.14 11.74
CA PRO A 66 13.91 1.10 12.53
C PRO A 66 13.88 2.47 11.84
N LEU A 67 12.91 3.31 12.21
CA LEU A 67 12.55 4.53 11.46
C LEU A 67 13.75 5.44 11.20
N GLU A 68 14.55 5.72 12.22
CA GLU A 68 15.71 6.61 12.16
C GLU A 68 16.84 6.11 11.25
N LYS A 69 16.88 4.82 10.95
CA LYS A 69 17.89 4.18 10.07
C LYS A 69 17.38 3.94 8.66
N ARG A 70 16.14 4.33 8.35
CA ARG A 70 15.56 4.20 7.02
C ARG A 70 16.04 5.36 6.15
N LYS A 71 16.97 5.09 5.24
CA LYS A 71 17.50 6.10 4.31
C LYS A 71 17.69 5.49 2.92
N CYS A 72 17.07 6.10 1.92
CA CYS A 72 17.34 5.76 0.53
C CYS A 72 18.71 6.31 0.12
N PRO A 73 19.56 5.52 -0.57
CA PRO A 73 20.85 5.99 -1.04
C PRO A 73 20.77 6.98 -2.21
N ILE A 74 19.62 7.16 -2.84
CA ILE A 74 19.42 8.14 -3.92
C ILE A 74 19.55 9.54 -3.33
N ASP A 75 20.54 10.30 -3.82
CA ASP A 75 20.82 11.67 -3.41
C ASP A 75 20.69 12.70 -4.55
N GLY A 76 20.32 12.21 -5.76
CA GLY A 76 20.17 13.04 -6.96
C GLY A 76 21.49 13.53 -7.59
N VAL A 77 22.60 13.38 -6.90
CA VAL A 77 23.92 13.86 -7.32
C VAL A 77 24.85 12.69 -7.67
N LYS A 78 25.19 11.85 -6.67
CA LYS A 78 26.07 10.67 -6.84
C LYS A 78 25.26 9.45 -7.25
N VAL A 79 24.14 9.25 -6.62
CA VAL A 79 23.22 8.14 -6.90
C VAL A 79 21.92 8.71 -7.47
N LYS A 80 21.78 8.64 -8.79
CA LYS A 80 20.65 9.25 -9.52
C LYS A 80 19.52 8.25 -9.80
N SER A 81 19.74 6.97 -9.66
CA SER A 81 18.76 5.91 -9.96
C SER A 81 18.70 4.87 -8.86
N CYS A 82 17.61 4.11 -8.83
CA CYS A 82 17.39 3.06 -7.85
C CYS A 82 18.44 1.95 -7.95
N LEU A 83 19.05 1.61 -6.79
CA LEU A 83 20.08 0.56 -6.67
C LEU A 83 19.50 -0.85 -6.46
N GLY A 84 18.16 -1.00 -6.34
CA GLY A 84 17.53 -2.29 -6.07
C GLY A 84 17.88 -2.88 -4.70
N CYS A 85 18.02 -2.05 -3.65
CA CYS A 85 18.40 -2.49 -2.31
C CYS A 85 17.44 -3.56 -1.76
N SER A 86 17.98 -4.54 -1.03
CA SER A 86 17.20 -5.56 -0.34
C SER A 86 17.62 -5.61 1.14
N PRO A 87 16.69 -5.27 2.08
CA PRO A 87 15.36 -4.69 1.85
C PRO A 87 15.43 -3.24 1.39
N CYS A 88 14.39 -2.79 0.66
CA CYS A 88 14.27 -1.40 0.22
C CYS A 88 13.94 -0.49 1.41
N ALA A 89 14.78 0.52 1.70
CA ALA A 89 14.57 1.42 2.83
C ALA A 89 13.30 2.28 2.75
N ILE A 90 12.75 2.49 1.54
CA ILE A 90 11.49 3.22 1.34
C ILE A 90 10.29 2.31 1.58
N MET A 91 10.35 1.04 1.17
CA MET A 91 9.22 0.13 1.23
C MET A 91 9.13 -0.66 2.54
N ASN A 92 10.29 -0.95 3.18
CA ASN A 92 10.40 -1.82 4.35
C ASN A 92 11.01 -1.07 5.54
N GLY A 93 10.61 -1.45 6.73
CA GLY A 93 11.00 -0.86 8.01
C GLY A 93 9.80 -0.33 8.78
N PHE A 94 10.05 0.23 9.95
CA PHE A 94 8.99 0.79 10.80
C PHE A 94 8.16 1.84 10.04
N GLY A 95 6.85 1.73 10.09
CA GLY A 95 5.90 2.53 9.29
C GLY A 95 5.63 1.96 7.89
N GLY A 96 6.34 0.90 7.46
CA GLY A 96 6.17 0.29 6.13
C GLY A 96 6.38 1.29 4.99
N ALA A 97 5.76 1.06 3.83
CA ALA A 97 5.77 2.00 2.71
C ALA A 97 5.10 3.34 3.03
N GLY A 98 4.24 3.36 4.06
CA GLY A 98 3.53 4.55 4.51
C GLY A 98 4.42 5.62 5.13
N ALA A 99 5.58 5.26 5.72
CA ALA A 99 6.44 6.20 6.45
C ALA A 99 7.00 7.34 5.59
N PHE A 100 7.21 7.09 4.31
CA PHE A 100 7.72 8.08 3.34
C PHE A 100 6.71 8.43 2.25
N SER A 101 5.44 8.12 2.51
CA SER A 101 4.33 8.60 1.69
C SER A 101 3.95 10.02 2.11
N ASP A 102 3.02 10.61 1.37
CA ASP A 102 2.41 11.90 1.71
C ASP A 102 1.45 11.84 2.91
N GLY A 103 1.37 10.72 3.62
CA GLY A 103 0.59 10.59 4.85
C GLY A 103 -0.91 10.83 4.67
N LYS A 104 -1.48 10.35 3.58
CA LYS A 104 -2.94 10.44 3.32
C LYS A 104 -3.70 9.34 4.06
N TYR A 105 -4.45 9.73 5.07
CA TYR A 105 -5.37 8.85 5.79
C TYR A 105 -6.80 9.06 5.29
N ASN A 106 -7.29 8.09 4.51
CA ASN A 106 -8.62 8.15 3.91
C ASN A 106 -9.67 7.52 4.82
N ILE A 107 -10.62 8.30 5.30
CA ILE A 107 -11.74 7.85 6.13
C ILE A 107 -12.94 7.64 5.22
N THR A 108 -13.08 6.44 4.67
CA THR A 108 -14.14 6.10 3.72
C THR A 108 -14.23 4.59 3.51
N ASN A 109 -15.41 4.09 3.14
CA ASN A 109 -15.63 2.71 2.72
C ASN A 109 -15.70 2.56 1.18
N HIS A 110 -15.48 3.64 0.42
CA HIS A 110 -15.63 3.61 -1.04
C HIS A 110 -14.35 3.24 -1.79
N PHE A 111 -13.21 3.42 -1.13
CA PHE A 111 -11.90 3.03 -1.66
C PHE A 111 -10.88 2.83 -0.54
N GLY A 112 -9.72 2.28 -0.86
CA GLY A 112 -8.67 1.98 0.14
C GLY A 112 -8.77 0.58 0.76
N GLY A 113 -9.77 -0.20 0.39
CA GLY A 113 -9.96 -1.58 0.83
C GLY A 113 -11.42 -2.00 0.90
N THR A 114 -11.62 -3.26 1.25
CA THR A 114 -12.93 -3.90 1.43
C THR A 114 -13.17 -4.31 2.89
N LEU A 115 -12.45 -3.74 3.85
CA LEU A 115 -12.56 -4.06 5.28
C LEU A 115 -14.02 -4.04 5.78
N HIS A 116 -14.81 -3.11 5.26
CA HIS A 116 -16.22 -2.97 5.60
C HIS A 116 -17.11 -4.16 5.21
N GLU A 117 -16.66 -5.00 4.27
CA GLU A 117 -17.38 -6.23 3.89
C GLU A 117 -17.26 -7.31 4.97
N TYR A 118 -16.20 -7.26 5.78
CA TYR A 118 -15.93 -8.18 6.88
C TYR A 118 -16.51 -7.71 8.21
N ILE A 119 -16.29 -6.43 8.56
CA ILE A 119 -16.64 -5.90 9.90
C ILE A 119 -17.85 -4.96 9.91
N GLY A 120 -18.45 -4.68 8.75
CA GLY A 120 -19.54 -3.74 8.57
C GLY A 120 -19.07 -2.29 8.39
N LYS A 121 -19.87 -1.50 7.64
CA LYS A 121 -19.50 -0.12 7.25
C LYS A 121 -19.32 0.82 8.43
N ALA A 122 -20.27 0.77 9.40
CA ALA A 122 -20.23 1.65 10.56
C ALA A 122 -18.96 1.42 11.40
N LYS A 123 -18.67 0.16 11.71
CA LYS A 123 -17.48 -0.21 12.49
C LYS A 123 -16.17 0.13 11.75
N ALA A 124 -16.11 -0.11 10.44
CA ALA A 124 -14.93 0.24 9.65
C ALA A 124 -14.67 1.76 9.67
N THR A 125 -15.72 2.59 9.53
CA THR A 125 -15.59 4.06 9.62
C THR A 125 -15.15 4.49 11.02
N GLU A 126 -15.81 3.98 12.08
CA GLU A 126 -15.44 4.26 13.48
C GLU A 126 -13.98 3.97 13.77
N LEU A 127 -13.47 2.82 13.29
CA LEU A 127 -12.07 2.47 13.51
C LEU A 127 -11.10 3.35 12.71
N MET A 128 -11.46 3.79 11.51
CA MET A 128 -10.64 4.75 10.76
C MET A 128 -10.62 6.14 11.43
N GLU A 129 -11.76 6.59 11.98
CA GLU A 129 -11.85 7.82 12.77
C GLU A 129 -11.04 7.71 14.06
N TYR A 130 -11.07 6.56 14.73
CA TYR A 130 -10.24 6.29 15.90
C TYR A 130 -8.74 6.35 15.58
N VAL A 131 -8.32 5.77 14.46
CA VAL A 131 -6.93 5.88 13.95
C VAL A 131 -6.55 7.35 13.70
N ASP A 132 -7.47 8.15 13.12
CA ASP A 132 -7.24 9.59 12.90
C ASP A 132 -7.01 10.33 14.23
N GLN A 133 -7.80 10.02 15.27
CA GLN A 133 -7.62 10.61 16.60
C GLN A 133 -6.24 10.26 17.21
N ILE A 134 -5.77 9.03 17.02
CA ILE A 134 -4.44 8.63 17.45
C ILE A 134 -3.37 9.44 16.70
N ASN A 135 -3.48 9.54 15.37
CA ASN A 135 -2.53 10.32 14.58
C ASN A 135 -2.48 11.79 15.04
N LEU A 136 -3.63 12.41 15.33
CA LEU A 136 -3.69 13.76 15.89
C LEU A 136 -2.97 13.85 17.24
N ALA A 137 -3.22 12.91 18.16
CA ALA A 137 -2.62 12.90 19.50
C ALA A 137 -1.10 12.71 19.46
N TYR A 138 -0.57 12.03 18.42
CA TYR A 138 0.87 11.76 18.29
C TYR A 138 1.62 12.75 17.38
N GLY A 139 1.05 13.89 17.08
CA GLY A 139 1.75 14.99 16.38
C GLY A 139 1.05 15.51 15.12
N GLY A 140 -0.10 14.92 14.75
CA GLY A 140 -0.90 15.37 13.61
C GLY A 140 -1.82 16.57 13.90
N GLU A 141 -1.79 17.12 15.14
CA GLU A 141 -2.66 18.23 15.52
C GLU A 141 -2.45 19.46 14.62
N GLY A 142 -3.54 20.12 14.24
CA GLY A 142 -3.51 21.28 13.34
C GLY A 142 -3.51 20.94 11.83
N THR A 143 -3.40 19.67 11.44
CA THR A 143 -3.50 19.28 10.03
C THR A 143 -4.94 19.34 9.52
N HIS A 144 -5.10 19.71 8.24
CA HIS A 144 -6.42 19.88 7.64
C HIS A 144 -7.08 18.52 7.32
N LEU A 145 -8.40 18.43 7.58
CA LEU A 145 -9.25 17.33 7.14
C LEU A 145 -10.09 17.79 5.95
N TYR A 146 -9.75 17.34 4.76
CA TYR A 146 -10.53 17.55 3.56
C TYR A 146 -11.77 16.64 3.56
N THR A 147 -12.91 17.11 3.06
CA THR A 147 -14.11 16.30 2.99
C THR A 147 -14.92 16.59 1.73
N THR A 148 -15.52 15.56 1.17
CA THR A 148 -16.46 15.67 0.05
C THR A 148 -17.90 15.94 0.51
N ALA A 149 -18.13 16.01 1.82
CA ALA A 149 -19.45 16.32 2.37
C ALA A 149 -19.88 17.75 2.00
N ASN A 150 -21.08 17.88 1.46
CA ASN A 150 -21.67 19.17 1.05
C ASN A 150 -20.92 19.91 -0.08
N SER A 151 -20.07 19.22 -0.86
CA SER A 151 -19.37 19.80 -1.99
C SER A 151 -20.29 20.08 -3.18
N ASP A 152 -20.23 21.30 -3.74
CA ASP A 152 -20.91 21.63 -5.01
C ASP A 152 -20.36 20.82 -6.17
N ILE A 153 -19.10 20.37 -6.09
CA ILE A 153 -18.45 19.48 -7.05
C ILE A 153 -19.21 18.15 -7.16
N LYS A 154 -19.72 17.61 -6.04
CA LYS A 154 -20.53 16.39 -6.06
C LYS A 154 -21.79 16.55 -6.90
N LYS A 155 -22.47 17.69 -6.78
CA LYS A 155 -23.64 18.04 -7.59
C LYS A 155 -23.28 18.19 -9.06
N LEU A 156 -22.17 18.87 -9.35
CA LEU A 156 -21.66 19.04 -10.70
C LEU A 156 -21.34 17.69 -11.36
N CYS A 157 -20.71 16.76 -10.63
CA CYS A 157 -20.45 15.41 -11.10
C CYS A 157 -21.74 14.68 -11.46
N VAL A 158 -22.73 14.65 -10.56
CA VAL A 158 -24.02 13.97 -10.79
C VAL A 158 -24.74 14.52 -12.02
N GLN A 159 -24.74 15.84 -12.22
CA GLN A 159 -25.36 16.48 -13.37
C GLN A 159 -24.72 16.07 -14.70
N ASN A 160 -23.46 15.61 -14.68
CA ASN A 160 -22.71 15.22 -15.88
C ASN A 160 -22.47 13.71 -15.98
N GLY A 161 -23.22 12.89 -15.22
CA GLY A 161 -23.12 11.43 -15.28
C GLY A 161 -21.87 10.86 -14.64
N LEU A 162 -21.20 11.67 -13.82
CA LEU A 162 -20.04 11.30 -13.01
C LEU A 162 -20.46 11.09 -11.56
N HIS A 163 -19.66 10.36 -10.81
CA HIS A 163 -19.91 10.11 -9.39
C HIS A 163 -18.65 10.40 -8.56
N LEU A 164 -18.70 11.46 -7.74
CA LEU A 164 -17.66 11.75 -6.76
C LEU A 164 -17.86 10.84 -5.54
N LEU A 165 -16.82 10.08 -5.19
CA LEU A 165 -16.85 9.21 -4.02
C LEU A 165 -16.78 10.01 -2.73
N ASP A 166 -17.60 9.61 -1.75
CA ASP A 166 -17.58 10.23 -0.44
C ASP A 166 -16.35 9.79 0.35
N ALA A 167 -15.60 10.77 0.84
CA ALA A 167 -14.44 10.55 1.68
C ALA A 167 -14.16 11.76 2.57
N SER A 168 -13.55 11.51 3.72
CA SER A 168 -12.76 12.49 4.43
C SER A 168 -11.30 12.07 4.36
N VAL A 169 -10.39 13.00 4.12
CA VAL A 169 -8.97 12.73 3.92
C VAL A 169 -8.15 13.61 4.84
N ARG A 170 -7.43 12.99 5.79
CA ARG A 170 -6.39 13.67 6.55
C ARG A 170 -5.10 13.63 5.77
N HIS A 171 -4.57 14.77 5.41
CA HIS A 171 -3.26 14.89 4.78
C HIS A 171 -2.26 15.36 5.83
N LEU A 172 -1.37 14.46 6.26
CA LEU A 172 -0.32 14.78 7.23
C LEU A 172 0.92 15.36 6.55
N GLY A 173 1.13 15.05 5.29
CA GLY A 173 2.43 15.25 4.65
C GLY A 173 3.49 14.26 5.15
N THR A 174 4.62 14.20 4.48
CA THR A 174 5.69 13.26 4.83
C THR A 174 6.31 13.58 6.18
N ASP A 175 6.51 14.86 6.48
CA ASP A 175 7.21 15.30 7.69
C ASP A 175 6.40 15.06 8.97
N ILE A 176 5.12 15.46 8.98
CA ILE A 176 4.23 15.23 10.12
C ILE A 176 3.95 13.73 10.30
N ASN A 177 3.77 13.01 9.20
CA ASN A 177 3.61 11.56 9.25
C ASN A 177 4.82 10.86 9.88
N TYR A 178 6.03 11.34 9.58
CA TYR A 178 7.26 10.87 10.24
C TYR A 178 7.23 11.12 11.76
N ILE A 179 6.85 12.32 12.19
CA ILE A 179 6.75 12.69 13.61
C ILE A 179 5.74 11.80 14.34
N VAL A 180 4.58 11.56 13.74
CA VAL A 180 3.55 10.67 14.31
C VAL A 180 4.11 9.26 14.50
N LEU A 181 4.79 8.71 13.49
CA LEU A 181 5.39 7.38 13.56
C LEU A 181 6.53 7.30 14.59
N GLU A 182 7.36 8.35 14.70
CA GLU A 182 8.43 8.41 15.67
C GLU A 182 7.88 8.42 17.12
N ASN A 183 6.84 9.20 17.36
CA ASN A 183 6.20 9.28 18.68
C ASN A 183 5.53 7.94 19.06
N LEU A 184 4.83 7.30 18.12
CA LEU A 184 4.28 5.96 18.30
C LEU A 184 5.37 4.92 18.59
N TYR A 185 6.48 4.96 17.85
CA TYR A 185 7.60 4.05 18.09
C TYR A 185 8.21 4.24 19.48
N ASN A 186 8.40 5.48 19.90
CA ASN A 186 8.98 5.81 21.20
C ASN A 186 8.14 5.30 22.38
N GLU A 187 6.82 5.27 22.26
CA GLU A 187 5.94 4.66 23.25
C GLU A 187 5.97 3.13 23.17
N LEU A 188 5.84 2.58 21.96
CA LEU A 188 5.72 1.14 21.78
C LEU A 188 6.97 0.35 22.18
N LYS A 189 8.17 0.88 21.94
CA LYS A 189 9.43 0.18 22.24
C LYS A 189 9.64 -0.15 23.71
N GLU A 190 8.89 0.48 24.61
CA GLU A 190 8.95 0.21 26.06
C GLU A 190 8.05 -0.98 26.45
N GLN A 191 7.12 -1.40 25.60
CA GLN A 191 6.12 -2.43 25.90
C GLN A 191 6.15 -3.62 24.93
N VAL A 192 6.77 -3.43 23.76
CA VAL A 192 6.78 -4.38 22.63
C VAL A 192 8.20 -4.65 22.21
N GLU A 193 8.55 -5.91 22.02
CA GLU A 193 9.86 -6.31 21.54
C GLU A 193 9.93 -6.21 20.02
N PHE A 194 10.77 -5.31 19.48
CA PHE A 194 10.94 -5.11 18.05
C PHE A 194 12.19 -5.82 17.53
N HIS A 195 12.01 -6.71 16.58
CA HIS A 195 13.07 -7.37 15.82
C HIS A 195 13.17 -6.74 14.43
N PHE A 196 14.12 -5.81 14.24
CA PHE A 196 14.40 -5.18 12.94
C PHE A 196 15.45 -5.95 12.15
N ARG A 197 15.40 -5.84 10.82
CA ARG A 197 16.23 -6.63 9.88
C ARG A 197 16.06 -8.13 10.12
N ALA A 198 14.89 -8.51 10.55
CA ALA A 198 14.50 -9.86 10.90
C ALA A 198 13.35 -10.33 9.97
N PRO A 199 13.63 -10.58 8.68
CA PRO A 199 12.63 -11.10 7.78
C PRO A 199 12.19 -12.48 8.26
N VAL A 200 10.88 -12.67 8.36
CA VAL A 200 10.31 -13.99 8.69
C VAL A 200 10.40 -14.88 7.45
N GLU A 201 11.03 -16.03 7.62
CA GLU A 201 11.23 -17.03 6.59
C GLU A 201 10.00 -17.93 6.44
N THR A 202 9.54 -18.49 7.56
CA THR A 202 8.39 -19.40 7.59
C THR A 202 7.49 -19.15 8.80
N VAL A 203 6.23 -19.51 8.64
CA VAL A 203 5.24 -19.61 9.72
C VAL A 203 4.72 -21.02 9.73
N GLY A 204 4.86 -21.70 10.86
CA GLY A 204 4.36 -23.06 11.09
C GLY A 204 3.24 -23.09 12.12
N LYS A 205 2.33 -24.07 12.00
CA LYS A 205 1.31 -24.33 13.02
C LYS A 205 1.77 -25.46 13.93
N THR A 206 1.60 -25.29 15.23
CA THR A 206 1.82 -26.31 16.25
C THR A 206 0.48 -26.75 16.88
N ASP A 207 0.52 -27.68 17.82
CA ASP A 207 -0.69 -28.09 18.56
C ASP A 207 -1.21 -26.97 19.46
N ASP A 208 -0.30 -26.13 20.02
CA ASP A 208 -0.62 -25.11 21.02
C ASP A 208 -0.50 -23.66 20.48
N GLY A 209 -0.18 -23.45 19.17
CA GLY A 209 0.01 -22.10 18.62
C GLY A 209 0.76 -22.11 17.30
N TYR A 210 1.77 -21.24 17.20
CA TYR A 210 2.53 -21.01 15.97
C TYR A 210 4.03 -20.94 16.22
N THR A 211 4.80 -21.38 15.22
CA THR A 211 6.23 -21.14 15.14
C THR A 211 6.52 -20.10 14.05
N VAL A 212 7.45 -19.22 14.31
CA VAL A 212 7.94 -18.21 13.38
C VAL A 212 9.46 -18.36 13.29
N VAL A 213 9.98 -18.55 12.09
CA VAL A 213 11.42 -18.66 11.86
C VAL A 213 11.95 -17.36 11.26
N SER A 214 12.99 -16.81 11.87
CA SER A 214 13.65 -15.60 11.39
C SER A 214 15.15 -15.67 11.70
N GLY A 215 16.00 -15.48 10.67
CA GLY A 215 17.45 -15.57 10.81
C GLY A 215 17.97 -16.95 11.25
N GLY A 216 17.20 -18.01 10.95
CA GLY A 216 17.48 -19.37 11.36
C GLY A 216 17.14 -19.68 12.83
N GLU A 217 16.61 -18.72 13.59
CA GLU A 217 16.09 -18.92 14.95
C GLU A 217 14.58 -19.16 14.91
N GLU A 218 14.09 -20.03 15.82
CA GLU A 218 12.70 -20.35 15.99
C GLU A 218 12.10 -19.60 17.17
N TYR A 219 10.94 -18.98 16.96
CA TYR A 219 10.13 -18.27 17.95
C TYR A 219 8.76 -18.92 18.01
N THR A 220 8.15 -18.94 19.18
CA THR A 220 6.82 -19.53 19.40
C THR A 220 5.83 -18.49 19.92
N CYS A 221 4.56 -18.61 19.55
CA CYS A 221 3.49 -17.78 20.08
C CYS A 221 2.15 -18.51 20.07
N ASP A 222 1.24 -18.05 20.93
CA ASP A 222 -0.14 -18.53 20.96
C ASP A 222 -0.95 -17.94 19.80
N TYR A 223 -0.69 -16.67 19.47
CA TYR A 223 -1.37 -15.93 18.40
C TYR A 223 -0.36 -15.29 17.44
N CYS A 224 -0.64 -15.41 16.14
CA CYS A 224 0.20 -14.82 15.10
C CYS A 224 -0.62 -13.86 14.23
N VAL A 225 -0.14 -12.61 14.07
CA VAL A 225 -0.76 -11.59 13.22
C VAL A 225 0.17 -11.25 12.06
N ILE A 226 -0.21 -11.63 10.86
CA ILE A 226 0.54 -11.31 9.65
C ILE A 226 0.05 -9.98 9.09
N SER A 227 0.93 -8.98 9.09
CA SER A 227 0.69 -7.62 8.61
C SER A 227 1.78 -7.18 7.62
N ALA A 228 2.25 -8.08 6.78
CA ALA A 228 3.22 -7.76 5.73
C ALA A 228 2.60 -6.83 4.68
N GLY A 229 3.42 -5.95 4.12
CA GLY A 229 2.99 -5.07 3.03
C GLY A 229 3.06 -5.76 1.66
N ARG A 230 2.90 -4.96 0.59
CA ARG A 230 2.98 -5.45 -0.79
C ARG A 230 4.30 -6.14 -1.13
N SER A 231 5.40 -5.71 -0.52
CA SER A 231 6.71 -6.36 -0.68
C SER A 231 6.74 -7.81 -0.18
N GLY A 232 5.85 -8.17 0.76
CA GLY A 232 5.69 -9.53 1.29
C GLY A 232 4.73 -10.43 0.52
N SER A 233 4.17 -9.98 -0.62
CA SER A 233 3.14 -10.70 -1.37
C SER A 233 3.54 -12.15 -1.72
N LYS A 234 4.71 -12.33 -2.34
CA LYS A 234 5.21 -13.67 -2.74
C LYS A 234 5.48 -14.58 -1.53
N TRP A 235 5.98 -13.99 -0.43
CA TRP A 235 6.17 -14.72 0.81
C TRP A 235 4.82 -15.17 1.38
N MET A 236 3.82 -14.29 1.39
CA MET A 236 2.47 -14.61 1.86
C MET A 236 1.79 -15.71 1.02
N GLU A 237 2.02 -15.72 -0.30
CA GLU A 237 1.58 -16.82 -1.18
C GLU A 237 2.18 -18.17 -0.73
N GLY A 238 3.46 -18.15 -0.35
CA GLY A 238 4.13 -19.32 0.24
C GLY A 238 3.47 -19.76 1.53
N VAL A 239 3.25 -18.85 2.48
CA VAL A 239 2.57 -19.13 3.76
C VAL A 239 1.17 -19.72 3.53
N CYS A 240 0.38 -19.11 2.63
CA CYS A 240 -0.96 -19.62 2.32
C CYS A 240 -0.93 -21.03 1.74
N ARG A 241 0.02 -21.32 0.84
CA ARG A 241 0.18 -22.64 0.26
C ARG A 241 0.59 -23.68 1.31
N ASP A 242 1.58 -23.35 2.14
CA ASP A 242 2.17 -24.28 3.10
C ASP A 242 1.19 -24.60 4.25
N LEU A 243 0.43 -23.61 4.71
CA LEU A 243 -0.64 -23.76 5.70
C LEU A 243 -2.00 -24.10 5.08
N LYS A 244 -2.10 -24.25 3.75
CA LYS A 244 -3.35 -24.55 3.03
C LYS A 244 -4.47 -23.55 3.30
N ILE A 245 -4.12 -22.28 3.43
CA ILE A 245 -5.09 -21.18 3.60
C ILE A 245 -5.68 -20.86 2.21
N PRO A 246 -7.00 -20.91 2.04
CA PRO A 246 -7.63 -20.58 0.76
C PRO A 246 -7.43 -19.12 0.39
N THR A 247 -7.23 -18.86 -0.91
CA THR A 247 -7.06 -17.51 -1.46
C THR A 247 -7.92 -17.30 -2.70
N LYS A 248 -8.21 -16.04 -3.01
CA LYS A 248 -8.92 -15.65 -4.24
C LYS A 248 -8.03 -14.69 -5.04
N SER A 249 -8.17 -14.72 -6.36
CA SER A 249 -7.58 -13.69 -7.23
C SER A 249 -8.21 -12.34 -6.94
N ASN A 250 -7.40 -11.30 -6.83
CA ASN A 250 -7.88 -9.94 -6.70
C ASN A 250 -7.98 -9.28 -8.07
N ARG A 251 -8.48 -8.04 -8.12
CA ARG A 251 -8.52 -7.21 -9.32
C ARG A 251 -7.13 -6.70 -9.69
N VAL A 252 -7.02 -6.17 -10.90
CA VAL A 252 -5.94 -5.30 -11.35
C VAL A 252 -6.54 -4.04 -11.93
N ASP A 253 -5.96 -2.89 -11.63
CA ASP A 253 -6.37 -1.63 -12.23
C ASP A 253 -5.32 -1.22 -13.27
N ILE A 254 -5.78 -0.94 -14.50
CA ILE A 254 -4.90 -0.65 -15.64
C ILE A 254 -5.38 0.62 -16.32
N GLY A 255 -4.43 1.49 -16.67
CA GLY A 255 -4.76 2.72 -17.36
C GLY A 255 -3.56 3.59 -17.69
N VAL A 256 -3.78 4.89 -17.64
CA VAL A 256 -2.80 5.92 -17.98
C VAL A 256 -2.69 6.95 -16.87
N ARG A 257 -1.56 7.64 -16.84
CA ARG A 257 -1.43 8.90 -16.13
C ARG A 257 -1.70 10.04 -17.08
N VAL A 258 -2.61 10.89 -16.69
CA VAL A 258 -2.94 12.14 -17.40
C VAL A 258 -2.12 13.27 -16.81
N GLU A 259 -1.58 14.13 -17.64
CA GLU A 259 -0.94 15.37 -17.25
C GLU A 259 -1.49 16.52 -18.08
N LEU A 260 -1.87 17.61 -17.41
CA LEU A 260 -2.50 18.78 -17.99
C LEU A 260 -2.22 20.02 -17.13
N PRO A 261 -2.45 21.26 -17.64
CA PRO A 261 -2.26 22.49 -16.85
C PRO A 261 -3.05 22.47 -15.54
N ALA A 262 -2.41 22.90 -14.45
CA ALA A 262 -3.02 22.86 -13.11
C ALA A 262 -4.33 23.65 -13.04
N GLU A 263 -4.44 24.73 -13.81
CA GLU A 263 -5.61 25.60 -13.88
C GLU A 263 -6.89 24.85 -14.29
N VAL A 264 -6.77 23.79 -15.11
CA VAL A 264 -7.92 22.98 -15.56
C VAL A 264 -8.62 22.30 -14.38
N PHE A 265 -7.85 21.85 -13.40
CA PHE A 265 -8.38 21.14 -12.21
C PHE A 265 -8.35 21.96 -10.93
N ALA A 266 -7.87 23.21 -10.95
CA ALA A 266 -7.71 24.05 -9.75
C ALA A 266 -8.98 24.09 -8.88
N HIS A 267 -10.15 24.32 -9.48
CA HIS A 267 -11.42 24.36 -8.75
C HIS A 267 -11.82 23.06 -8.06
N LEU A 268 -11.25 21.91 -8.50
CA LEU A 268 -11.43 20.60 -7.85
C LEU A 268 -10.37 20.36 -6.78
N THR A 269 -9.11 20.69 -7.09
CA THR A 269 -7.96 20.38 -6.22
C THR A 269 -7.86 21.33 -5.03
N ASP A 270 -8.27 22.59 -5.19
CA ASP A 270 -8.29 23.59 -4.10
C ASP A 270 -9.32 23.22 -3.02
N GLU A 271 -10.47 22.65 -3.43
CA GLU A 271 -11.54 22.27 -2.50
C GLU A 271 -11.32 20.87 -1.90
N LEU A 272 -10.96 19.87 -2.73
CA LEU A 272 -10.96 18.46 -2.35
C LEU A 272 -9.57 17.86 -2.17
N TYR A 273 -8.52 18.58 -2.58
CA TYR A 273 -7.13 18.10 -2.70
C TYR A 273 -7.00 16.90 -3.64
N GLU A 274 -7.67 15.80 -3.35
CA GLU A 274 -7.68 14.58 -4.17
C GLU A 274 -9.12 14.11 -4.41
N SER A 275 -9.64 14.28 -5.62
CA SER A 275 -10.99 13.87 -5.98
C SER A 275 -11.00 12.48 -6.61
N LYS A 276 -11.77 11.55 -6.03
CA LYS A 276 -12.01 10.22 -6.59
C LYS A 276 -13.34 10.23 -7.35
N ILE A 277 -13.26 10.39 -8.66
CA ILE A 277 -14.41 10.47 -9.56
C ILE A 277 -14.53 9.17 -10.35
N ILE A 278 -15.71 8.61 -10.38
CA ILE A 278 -16.05 7.40 -11.14
C ILE A 278 -16.96 7.76 -12.31
N TYR A 279 -16.69 7.14 -13.43
CA TYR A 279 -17.55 7.14 -14.61
C TYR A 279 -17.87 5.71 -15.05
N ARG A 280 -19.13 5.43 -15.35
CA ARG A 280 -19.53 4.17 -15.96
C ARG A 280 -19.59 4.36 -17.46
N THR A 281 -18.71 3.69 -18.19
CA THR A 281 -18.62 3.81 -19.63
C THR A 281 -19.92 3.39 -20.32
N GLU A 282 -20.32 4.13 -21.38
CA GLU A 282 -21.53 3.83 -22.13
C GLU A 282 -21.39 2.52 -22.91
N LYS A 283 -20.21 2.33 -23.54
CA LYS A 283 -19.97 1.21 -24.46
C LYS A 283 -19.82 -0.14 -23.75
N PHE A 284 -19.06 -0.20 -22.67
CA PHE A 284 -18.70 -1.47 -22.04
C PHE A 284 -19.27 -1.63 -20.62
N GLN A 285 -19.89 -0.58 -20.07
CA GLN A 285 -20.38 -0.53 -18.70
C GLN A 285 -19.28 -0.78 -17.64
N ASP A 286 -18.02 -0.58 -18.03
CA ASP A 286 -16.88 -0.65 -17.12
C ASP A 286 -16.83 0.61 -16.27
N LEU A 287 -16.29 0.47 -15.05
CA LEU A 287 -16.00 1.61 -14.20
C LEU A 287 -14.59 2.11 -14.47
N VAL A 288 -14.49 3.39 -14.82
CA VAL A 288 -13.23 4.13 -14.91
C VAL A 288 -13.20 5.13 -13.77
N ARG A 289 -12.05 5.27 -13.12
CA ARG A 289 -11.92 6.18 -11.98
C ARG A 289 -10.64 7.00 -12.03
N THR A 290 -10.71 8.22 -11.49
CA THR A 290 -9.52 8.99 -11.17
C THR A 290 -8.80 8.37 -9.98
N PHE A 291 -7.47 8.43 -9.97
CA PHE A 291 -6.65 7.89 -8.90
C PHE A 291 -5.39 8.74 -8.71
N CYS A 292 -4.89 8.85 -7.45
CA CYS A 292 -3.66 9.58 -7.11
C CYS A 292 -3.52 10.91 -7.87
N MET A 293 -4.37 11.89 -7.53
CA MET A 293 -4.29 13.24 -8.09
C MET A 293 -3.19 14.02 -7.36
N ASN A 294 -2.36 14.70 -8.14
CA ASN A 294 -1.19 15.44 -7.67
C ASN A 294 -1.23 16.85 -8.26
N PRO A 295 -1.86 17.80 -7.54
CA PRO A 295 -1.82 19.21 -7.93
C PRO A 295 -0.37 19.70 -7.94
N HIS A 296 0.01 20.49 -8.95
CA HIS A 296 1.35 21.04 -9.12
C HIS A 296 2.48 20.00 -9.03
N GLY A 297 2.15 18.75 -9.36
CA GLY A 297 3.03 17.59 -9.19
C GLY A 297 3.79 17.22 -10.45
N VAL A 298 4.57 16.15 -10.34
CA VAL A 298 5.37 15.57 -11.42
C VAL A 298 4.92 14.16 -11.74
N VAL A 299 5.06 13.77 -12.99
CA VAL A 299 4.92 12.37 -13.42
C VAL A 299 6.26 11.66 -13.19
N VAL A 300 6.23 10.44 -12.68
CA VAL A 300 7.44 9.68 -12.32
C VAL A 300 7.37 8.24 -12.80
N ASN A 301 8.54 7.63 -13.00
CA ASN A 301 8.66 6.20 -13.25
C ASN A 301 8.62 5.42 -11.93
N GLU A 302 7.91 4.31 -11.92
CA GLU A 302 7.94 3.32 -10.84
C GLU A 302 8.49 2.01 -11.39
N ASN A 303 9.57 1.50 -10.81
CA ASN A 303 10.17 0.24 -11.21
C ASN A 303 9.91 -0.84 -10.16
N THR A 304 9.17 -1.85 -10.55
CA THR A 304 8.88 -3.02 -9.71
C THR A 304 9.40 -4.27 -10.39
N ASN A 305 10.47 -4.86 -9.85
CA ASN A 305 11.09 -6.09 -10.37
C ASN A 305 11.46 -6.03 -11.86
N GLY A 306 11.95 -4.88 -12.33
CA GLY A 306 12.34 -4.67 -13.72
C GLY A 306 11.20 -4.33 -14.68
N ILE A 307 9.99 -4.15 -14.16
CA ILE A 307 8.84 -3.64 -14.92
C ILE A 307 8.68 -2.17 -14.57
N VAL A 308 8.76 -1.30 -15.58
CA VAL A 308 8.59 0.14 -15.42
C VAL A 308 7.14 0.51 -15.72
N THR A 309 6.48 1.13 -14.75
CA THR A 309 5.15 1.73 -14.87
C THR A 309 5.23 3.22 -14.55
N VAL A 310 4.17 3.95 -14.84
CA VAL A 310 4.07 5.37 -14.50
C VAL A 310 3.35 5.55 -13.16
N ASN A 311 3.74 6.60 -12.44
CA ASN A 311 3.05 7.10 -11.24
C ASN A 311 3.14 8.62 -11.20
N GLY A 312 2.58 9.26 -10.18
CA GLY A 312 2.71 10.70 -9.93
C GLY A 312 3.18 10.98 -8.52
N HIS A 313 3.77 12.15 -8.36
CA HIS A 313 4.22 12.65 -7.08
C HIS A 313 3.96 14.14 -6.95
N SER A 314 3.60 14.64 -5.77
CA SER A 314 3.53 16.05 -5.43
C SER A 314 4.53 16.35 -4.31
N TYR A 315 5.12 17.55 -4.38
CA TYR A 315 6.01 18.06 -3.34
C TYR A 315 5.25 19.04 -2.45
N GLU A 316 5.55 19.06 -1.16
CA GLU A 316 5.04 20.09 -0.24
C GLU A 316 5.77 21.42 -0.43
N ASP A 317 7.04 21.38 -0.84
CA ASP A 317 7.89 22.54 -1.11
C ASP A 317 7.37 23.27 -2.36
N PRO A 318 6.84 24.50 -2.22
CA PRO A 318 6.31 25.27 -3.35
C PRO A 318 7.36 25.58 -4.42
N GLU A 319 8.65 25.60 -4.10
CA GLU A 319 9.72 25.82 -5.08
C GLU A 319 9.86 24.66 -6.07
N LYS A 320 9.30 23.49 -5.74
CA LYS A 320 9.27 22.29 -6.59
C LYS A 320 7.95 22.11 -7.31
N HIS A 321 7.01 23.01 -7.12
CA HIS A 321 5.72 22.96 -7.80
C HIS A 321 5.89 23.19 -9.29
N THR A 322 5.14 22.43 -10.09
CA THR A 322 5.05 22.58 -11.54
C THR A 322 3.78 23.32 -11.93
N GLY A 323 3.71 23.77 -13.19
CA GLY A 323 2.48 24.31 -13.77
C GLY A 323 1.41 23.24 -14.08
N ASN A 324 1.66 21.96 -13.77
CA ASN A 324 0.81 20.86 -14.18
C ASN A 324 0.15 20.16 -12.98
N THR A 325 -1.05 19.67 -13.21
CA THR A 325 -1.69 18.63 -12.37
C THR A 325 -1.63 17.31 -13.11
N ASN A 326 -1.33 16.23 -12.40
CA ASN A 326 -1.41 14.90 -12.96
C ASN A 326 -2.26 13.96 -12.11
N PHE A 327 -2.93 13.00 -12.75
CA PHE A 327 -3.75 11.99 -12.10
C PHE A 327 -3.83 10.72 -12.96
N ALA A 328 -4.08 9.58 -12.33
CA ALA A 328 -4.32 8.35 -13.07
C ALA A 328 -5.78 8.23 -13.49
N LEU A 329 -6.02 7.63 -14.66
CA LEU A 329 -7.31 7.10 -15.08
C LEU A 329 -7.17 5.58 -15.18
N LEU A 330 -7.88 4.86 -14.32
CA LEU A 330 -7.75 3.41 -14.18
C LEU A 330 -9.07 2.70 -14.41
N VAL A 331 -8.99 1.60 -15.15
CA VAL A 331 -10.09 0.65 -15.38
C VAL A 331 -9.83 -0.60 -14.56
N SER A 332 -10.73 -0.93 -13.64
CA SER A 332 -10.61 -2.15 -12.82
C SER A 332 -11.01 -3.37 -13.63
N LYS A 333 -10.17 -4.40 -13.61
CA LYS A 333 -10.44 -5.72 -14.19
C LYS A 333 -10.32 -6.79 -13.13
N HIS A 334 -11.33 -7.66 -13.10
CA HIS A 334 -11.34 -8.85 -12.27
C HIS A 334 -11.49 -10.06 -13.18
N PHE A 335 -10.66 -11.05 -12.98
CA PHE A 335 -10.68 -12.28 -13.75
C PHE A 335 -11.13 -13.44 -12.87
N SER A 336 -11.98 -14.30 -13.44
CA SER A 336 -12.45 -15.54 -12.84
C SER A 336 -11.90 -16.75 -13.60
N GLU A 337 -12.34 -17.95 -13.24
CA GLU A 337 -11.98 -19.16 -13.95
C GLU A 337 -12.14 -19.04 -15.48
N PRO A 338 -11.25 -19.63 -16.27
CA PRO A 338 -10.06 -20.42 -15.87
C PRO A 338 -8.83 -19.56 -15.56
N PHE A 339 -8.84 -18.25 -15.92
CA PHE A 339 -7.71 -17.34 -15.76
C PHE A 339 -7.85 -16.57 -14.43
N LYS A 340 -6.89 -16.77 -13.52
CA LYS A 340 -6.91 -16.18 -12.17
C LYS A 340 -5.79 -15.17 -11.91
N ASP A 341 -4.83 -15.05 -12.80
CA ASP A 341 -3.65 -14.20 -12.60
C ASP A 341 -3.88 -12.77 -13.11
N SER A 342 -4.67 -12.00 -12.36
CA SER A 342 -4.93 -10.59 -12.70
C SER A 342 -3.63 -9.75 -12.73
N ASN A 343 -2.70 -10.02 -11.82
CA ASN A 343 -1.43 -9.31 -11.77
C ASN A 343 -0.56 -9.63 -12.99
N GLY A 344 -0.45 -10.90 -13.38
CA GLY A 344 0.27 -11.30 -14.59
C GLY A 344 -0.32 -10.67 -15.86
N TYR A 345 -1.64 -10.47 -15.92
CA TYR A 345 -2.27 -9.72 -17.01
C TYR A 345 -1.79 -8.26 -17.05
N GLY A 346 -1.79 -7.57 -15.91
CA GLY A 346 -1.28 -6.19 -15.81
C GLY A 346 0.21 -6.10 -16.12
N GLU A 347 1.02 -7.05 -15.61
CA GLU A 347 2.45 -7.15 -15.91
C GLU A 347 2.73 -7.35 -17.41
N SER A 348 1.94 -8.18 -18.10
CA SER A 348 2.14 -8.42 -19.53
C SER A 348 1.90 -7.16 -20.37
N ILE A 349 0.92 -6.33 -20.00
CA ILE A 349 0.66 -5.04 -20.66
C ILE A 349 1.81 -4.05 -20.35
N ALA A 350 2.28 -3.98 -19.11
CA ALA A 350 3.41 -3.12 -18.74
C ALA A 350 4.71 -3.54 -19.45
N ARG A 351 4.99 -4.85 -19.56
CA ARG A 351 6.12 -5.37 -20.32
C ARG A 351 6.04 -5.03 -21.80
N LEU A 352 4.85 -5.09 -22.40
CA LEU A 352 4.63 -4.68 -23.79
C LEU A 352 4.96 -3.19 -23.98
N SER A 353 4.51 -2.32 -23.06
CA SER A 353 4.88 -0.91 -23.06
C SER A 353 6.38 -0.70 -22.98
N ASN A 354 7.04 -1.41 -22.04
CA ASN A 354 8.50 -1.30 -21.88
C ASN A 354 9.26 -1.80 -23.11
N MET A 355 8.76 -2.83 -23.77
CA MET A 355 9.37 -3.35 -25.01
C MET A 355 9.30 -2.34 -26.15
N LEU A 356 8.19 -1.61 -26.30
CA LEU A 356 7.98 -0.64 -27.37
C LEU A 356 8.61 0.71 -27.07
N GLY A 357 8.56 1.17 -25.81
CA GLY A 357 9.01 2.48 -25.39
C GLY A 357 10.36 2.52 -24.67
N GLY A 358 10.95 1.37 -24.37
CA GLY A 358 12.13 1.31 -23.50
C GLY A 358 11.82 1.66 -22.02
N GLY A 359 10.55 1.86 -21.69
CA GLY A 359 10.02 2.29 -20.41
C GLY A 359 8.60 2.81 -20.56
N VAL A 360 8.31 3.97 -19.95
CA VAL A 360 7.02 4.65 -20.10
C VAL A 360 6.93 5.32 -21.47
N MET A 361 5.77 5.22 -22.10
CA MET A 361 5.43 5.91 -23.33
C MET A 361 4.55 7.13 -23.03
N VAL A 362 4.64 8.18 -23.88
CA VAL A 362 3.77 9.36 -23.83
C VAL A 362 3.07 9.58 -25.17
N GLN A 363 1.80 9.96 -25.10
CA GLN A 363 1.00 10.31 -26.28
C GLN A 363 0.11 11.50 -25.97
N ARG A 364 0.02 12.47 -26.89
CA ARG A 364 -0.97 13.56 -26.82
C ARG A 364 -2.37 13.00 -27.06
N PHE A 365 -3.35 13.48 -26.31
CA PHE A 365 -4.74 13.04 -26.44
C PHE A 365 -5.29 13.25 -27.86
N GLY A 366 -5.01 14.40 -28.48
CA GLY A 366 -5.43 14.67 -29.86
C GLY A 366 -4.82 13.70 -30.88
N ASP A 367 -3.57 13.28 -30.70
CA ASP A 367 -2.95 12.28 -31.56
C ASP A 367 -3.61 10.90 -31.40
N LEU A 368 -3.90 10.51 -30.14
CA LEU A 368 -4.62 9.26 -29.85
C LEU A 368 -5.99 9.24 -30.55
N ILE A 369 -6.78 10.32 -30.44
CA ILE A 369 -8.11 10.39 -31.06
C ILE A 369 -8.04 10.32 -32.58
N ARG A 370 -6.99 10.86 -33.18
CA ARG A 370 -6.75 10.77 -34.64
C ARG A 370 -6.12 9.44 -35.07
N GLY A 371 -5.85 8.52 -34.14
CA GLY A 371 -5.19 7.24 -34.44
C GLY A 371 -3.74 7.42 -34.90
N GLN A 372 -3.04 8.40 -34.39
CA GLN A 372 -1.68 8.75 -34.76
C GLN A 372 -0.75 8.63 -33.57
N ARG A 373 0.46 8.11 -33.78
CA ARG A 373 1.51 8.18 -32.75
C ARG A 373 1.93 9.63 -32.50
N SER A 374 2.25 9.97 -31.28
CA SER A 374 2.98 11.20 -31.00
C SER A 374 4.45 11.06 -31.41
N THR A 375 5.05 12.17 -31.81
CA THR A 375 6.48 12.31 -32.10
C THR A 375 7.09 13.35 -31.16
N GLN A 376 8.42 13.35 -31.03
CA GLN A 376 9.09 14.34 -30.18
C GLN A 376 8.73 15.77 -30.60
N SER A 377 8.76 16.09 -31.89
CA SER A 377 8.37 17.42 -32.42
C SER A 377 6.96 17.84 -31.96
N ARG A 378 5.98 16.91 -31.98
CA ARG A 378 4.61 17.23 -31.53
C ARG A 378 4.51 17.42 -30.03
N ILE A 379 5.34 16.74 -29.26
CA ILE A 379 5.42 16.94 -27.79
C ILE A 379 6.07 18.29 -27.51
N ASP A 380 7.16 18.65 -28.21
CA ASP A 380 7.88 19.90 -28.04
C ASP A 380 7.05 21.14 -28.49
N GLU A 381 6.12 20.95 -29.43
CA GLU A 381 5.20 21.98 -29.92
C GLU A 381 3.95 22.15 -29.01
N ALA A 382 3.70 21.20 -28.08
CA ALA A 382 2.57 21.30 -27.16
C ALA A 382 2.79 22.46 -26.16
N PHE A 383 1.69 23.10 -25.73
CA PHE A 383 1.80 24.15 -24.71
C PHE A 383 1.96 23.58 -23.27
N ILE A 384 1.86 22.27 -23.10
CA ILE A 384 2.14 21.56 -21.84
C ILE A 384 3.58 21.08 -21.85
N GLU A 385 4.39 21.55 -20.90
CA GLU A 385 5.75 21.03 -20.72
C GLU A 385 5.69 19.72 -19.93
N PRO A 386 6.11 18.58 -20.54
CA PRO A 386 6.10 17.28 -19.85
C PRO A 386 7.01 17.27 -18.63
N THR A 387 6.53 16.81 -17.48
CA THR A 387 7.36 16.67 -16.27
C THR A 387 8.15 15.35 -16.24
N LEU A 388 7.79 14.38 -17.07
CA LEU A 388 8.55 13.14 -17.28
C LEU A 388 9.05 13.06 -18.73
N ASN A 389 10.35 12.87 -18.90
CA ASN A 389 10.92 12.53 -20.20
C ASN A 389 10.60 11.06 -20.52
N ALA A 390 9.52 10.85 -21.29
CA ALA A 390 9.04 9.55 -21.72
C ALA A 390 9.12 9.40 -23.24
N THR A 391 9.09 8.19 -23.75
CA THR A 391 9.18 7.93 -25.21
C THR A 391 7.86 8.26 -25.92
N PRO A 392 7.85 9.22 -26.85
CA PRO A 392 6.66 9.50 -27.65
C PRO A 392 6.22 8.28 -28.48
N GLY A 393 4.96 7.89 -28.38
CA GLY A 393 4.49 6.65 -28.99
C GLY A 393 3.00 6.62 -29.30
N ASP A 394 2.50 5.39 -29.45
CA ASP A 394 1.10 5.08 -29.70
C ASP A 394 0.60 4.08 -28.64
N LEU A 395 -0.20 4.56 -27.70
CA LEU A 395 -0.75 3.74 -26.61
C LEU A 395 -1.75 2.70 -27.10
N SER A 396 -2.31 2.85 -28.33
CA SER A 396 -3.20 1.86 -28.89
C SER A 396 -2.52 0.53 -29.26
N LEU A 397 -1.18 0.54 -29.39
CA LEU A 397 -0.38 -0.67 -29.60
C LEU A 397 -0.15 -1.47 -28.32
N VAL A 398 -0.41 -0.87 -27.15
CA VAL A 398 -0.13 -1.44 -25.84
C VAL A 398 -1.42 -1.75 -25.07
N MET A 399 -2.32 -0.78 -25.06
CA MET A 399 -3.54 -0.86 -24.27
C MET A 399 -4.61 -1.71 -24.94
N PRO A 400 -5.21 -2.69 -24.26
CA PRO A 400 -6.39 -3.35 -24.78
C PRO A 400 -7.49 -2.34 -25.13
N LYS A 401 -8.08 -2.50 -26.32
CA LYS A 401 -9.09 -1.56 -26.85
C LYS A 401 -10.18 -1.20 -25.84
N ARG A 402 -10.68 -2.18 -25.07
CA ARG A 402 -11.73 -1.97 -24.08
C ARG A 402 -11.29 -1.01 -22.95
N ILE A 403 -10.03 -1.08 -22.54
CA ILE A 403 -9.47 -0.19 -21.52
C ILE A 403 -9.27 1.21 -22.12
N LEU A 404 -8.69 1.29 -23.31
CA LEU A 404 -8.41 2.56 -23.99
C LEU A 404 -9.68 3.33 -24.31
N ASP A 405 -10.69 2.67 -24.89
CA ASP A 405 -12.00 3.28 -25.17
C ASP A 405 -12.64 3.84 -23.88
N GLY A 406 -12.55 3.08 -22.76
CA GLY A 406 -13.09 3.55 -21.48
C GLY A 406 -12.36 4.78 -20.93
N ILE A 407 -11.05 4.85 -21.09
CA ILE A 407 -10.25 6.04 -20.72
C ILE A 407 -10.64 7.25 -21.56
N ILE A 408 -10.82 7.07 -22.87
CA ILE A 408 -11.26 8.14 -23.79
C ILE A 408 -12.65 8.66 -23.37
N GLU A 409 -13.61 7.77 -23.10
CA GLU A 409 -14.93 8.18 -22.62
C GLU A 409 -14.84 8.96 -21.31
N MET A 410 -13.98 8.53 -20.37
CA MET A 410 -13.78 9.22 -19.09
C MET A 410 -13.16 10.62 -19.27
N ILE A 411 -12.21 10.79 -20.20
CA ILE A 411 -11.62 12.11 -20.48
C ILE A 411 -12.68 13.09 -20.97
N TYR A 412 -13.53 12.66 -21.92
CA TYR A 412 -14.65 13.51 -22.36
C TYR A 412 -15.70 13.76 -21.28
N ALA A 413 -15.92 12.80 -20.37
CA ALA A 413 -16.81 13.01 -19.25
C ALA A 413 -16.25 14.02 -18.23
N LEU A 414 -14.95 13.95 -17.94
CA LEU A 414 -14.26 14.92 -17.09
C LEU A 414 -14.22 16.33 -17.70
N ASP A 415 -14.08 16.43 -19.01
CA ASP A 415 -14.07 17.72 -19.72
C ASP A 415 -15.36 18.54 -19.49
N LYS A 416 -16.48 17.88 -19.19
CA LYS A 416 -17.76 18.55 -18.85
C LYS A 416 -17.73 19.25 -17.49
N ILE A 417 -16.89 18.80 -16.57
CA ILE A 417 -16.75 19.37 -15.23
C ILE A 417 -15.45 20.15 -15.03
N ALA A 418 -14.45 19.86 -15.86
CA ALA A 418 -13.14 20.51 -15.90
C ALA A 418 -12.76 20.76 -17.37
N PRO A 419 -13.34 21.83 -18.00
CA PRO A 419 -13.10 22.15 -19.39
C PRO A 419 -11.62 22.33 -19.71
N GLY A 420 -11.12 21.66 -20.74
CA GLY A 420 -9.70 21.60 -21.09
C GLY A 420 -9.07 20.21 -20.80
N THR A 421 -9.80 19.31 -20.13
CA THR A 421 -9.33 17.93 -19.90
C THR A 421 -9.15 17.19 -21.23
N ALA A 422 -10.07 17.35 -22.19
CA ALA A 422 -10.02 16.74 -23.50
C ALA A 422 -9.27 17.59 -24.55
N ASN A 423 -8.35 18.45 -24.11
CA ASN A 423 -7.51 19.23 -25.01
C ASN A 423 -6.56 18.32 -25.81
N ASP A 424 -6.28 18.68 -27.06
CA ASP A 424 -5.35 17.96 -27.93
C ASP A 424 -3.97 17.74 -27.31
N ASP A 425 -3.50 18.70 -26.52
CA ASP A 425 -2.18 18.68 -25.89
C ASP A 425 -2.14 18.00 -24.53
N THR A 426 -3.30 17.58 -23.98
CA THR A 426 -3.31 16.75 -22.76
C THR A 426 -2.44 15.52 -22.97
N LEU A 427 -1.50 15.28 -22.06
CA LEU A 427 -0.53 14.19 -22.14
C LEU A 427 -1.05 12.96 -21.43
N LEU A 428 -0.90 11.80 -22.08
CA LEU A 428 -1.23 10.49 -21.56
C LEU A 428 0.03 9.64 -21.49
N TYR A 429 0.42 9.25 -20.28
CA TYR A 429 1.56 8.36 -20.06
C TYR A 429 1.07 6.94 -19.82
N GLY A 430 1.65 5.97 -20.46
CA GLY A 430 1.27 4.57 -20.34
C GLY A 430 2.45 3.63 -20.14
N VAL A 431 2.24 2.61 -19.33
CA VAL A 431 0.97 2.30 -18.64
C VAL A 431 1.08 2.55 -17.14
N GLU A 432 -0.02 2.92 -16.53
CA GLU A 432 -0.16 2.86 -15.07
C GLU A 432 -0.87 1.56 -14.70
N VAL A 433 -0.30 0.81 -13.77
CA VAL A 433 -0.89 -0.43 -13.27
C VAL A 433 -0.88 -0.40 -11.75
N LYS A 434 -2.02 -0.70 -11.13
CA LYS A 434 -2.10 -0.95 -9.70
C LYS A 434 -2.33 -2.44 -9.48
N PHE A 435 -1.32 -3.07 -8.91
CA PHE A 435 -1.35 -4.47 -8.51
C PHE A 435 -1.94 -4.60 -7.11
N TYR A 436 -2.76 -5.62 -6.93
CA TYR A 436 -3.33 -5.98 -5.64
C TYR A 436 -2.89 -7.39 -5.27
N ASN A 437 -2.59 -7.59 -3.99
CA ASN A 437 -2.29 -8.91 -3.49
C ASN A 437 -3.51 -9.83 -3.62
N MET A 438 -3.29 -11.13 -3.72
CA MET A 438 -4.38 -12.10 -3.60
C MET A 438 -5.18 -11.84 -2.32
N GLU A 439 -6.47 -12.08 -2.35
CA GLU A 439 -7.33 -11.98 -1.19
C GLU A 439 -7.26 -13.28 -0.40
N VAL A 440 -6.80 -13.17 0.84
CA VAL A 440 -6.75 -14.30 1.78
C VAL A 440 -8.15 -14.55 2.32
N ASN A 441 -8.57 -15.80 2.40
CA ASN A 441 -9.86 -16.15 2.97
C ASN A 441 -9.80 -16.02 4.51
N ILE A 442 -10.45 -15.00 5.03
CA ILE A 442 -10.52 -14.65 6.45
C ILE A 442 -11.98 -14.45 6.85
N ASP A 443 -12.26 -14.54 8.13
CA ASP A 443 -13.58 -14.31 8.70
C ASP A 443 -13.82 -12.85 9.11
N GLN A 444 -14.92 -12.59 9.82
CA GLN A 444 -15.26 -11.26 10.34
C GLN A 444 -14.30 -10.72 11.40
N ASN A 445 -13.47 -11.57 11.99
CA ASN A 445 -12.43 -11.19 12.94
C ASN A 445 -11.07 -11.02 12.27
N LEU A 446 -11.02 -11.15 10.93
CA LEU A 446 -9.82 -11.23 10.09
C LEU A 446 -8.92 -12.43 10.43
N GLU A 447 -9.52 -13.48 11.01
CA GLU A 447 -8.89 -14.76 11.34
C GLU A 447 -8.98 -15.70 10.13
N THR A 448 -7.94 -16.47 9.89
CA THR A 448 -7.89 -17.46 8.82
C THR A 448 -8.66 -18.73 9.24
N CYS A 449 -8.65 -19.77 8.39
CA CYS A 449 -9.16 -21.10 8.77
C CYS A 449 -8.36 -21.74 9.92
N HIS A 450 -7.25 -21.17 10.34
CA HIS A 450 -6.45 -21.60 11.48
C HIS A 450 -6.67 -20.65 12.65
N LYS A 451 -7.26 -21.16 13.72
CA LYS A 451 -7.53 -20.39 14.95
C LYS A 451 -6.23 -19.80 15.52
N GLY A 452 -6.26 -18.50 15.82
CA GLY A 452 -5.11 -17.74 16.34
C GLY A 452 -4.19 -17.18 15.25
N LEU A 453 -4.48 -17.39 13.95
CA LEU A 453 -3.74 -16.83 12.84
C LEU A 453 -4.56 -15.76 12.10
N PHE A 454 -4.13 -14.52 12.17
CA PHE A 454 -4.77 -13.37 11.56
C PHE A 454 -3.96 -12.83 10.39
N VAL A 455 -4.63 -12.35 9.35
CA VAL A 455 -3.97 -11.74 8.20
C VAL A 455 -4.60 -10.38 7.92
N ILE A 456 -3.81 -9.32 8.06
CA ILE A 456 -4.23 -7.92 7.95
C ILE A 456 -3.27 -7.11 7.05
N GLY A 457 -3.58 -5.84 6.84
CA GLY A 457 -2.75 -5.00 5.99
C GLY A 457 -2.82 -5.42 4.52
N ASP A 458 -1.93 -4.86 3.70
CA ASP A 458 -1.96 -5.05 2.24
C ASP A 458 -1.77 -6.51 1.80
N CYS A 459 -1.05 -7.34 2.59
CA CYS A 459 -0.85 -8.75 2.26
C CYS A 459 -2.12 -9.59 2.37
N SER A 460 -3.14 -9.11 3.08
CA SER A 460 -4.45 -9.78 3.15
C SER A 460 -5.23 -9.68 1.83
N GLY A 461 -4.89 -8.72 0.97
CA GLY A 461 -5.68 -8.36 -0.21
C GLY A 461 -6.97 -7.60 0.11
N VAL A 462 -7.25 -7.34 1.40
CA VAL A 462 -8.46 -6.67 1.89
C VAL A 462 -8.24 -5.16 2.07
N THR A 463 -7.04 -4.73 2.46
CA THR A 463 -6.73 -3.33 2.70
C THR A 463 -5.64 -2.81 1.75
N HIS A 464 -5.74 -1.54 1.35
CA HIS A 464 -4.86 -0.91 0.36
C HIS A 464 -4.58 0.55 0.68
N SER A 465 -4.85 1.00 1.91
CA SER A 465 -4.60 2.36 2.39
C SER A 465 -4.13 2.35 3.84
N LEU A 466 -3.49 3.44 4.26
CA LEU A 466 -2.99 3.60 5.63
C LEU A 466 -4.12 3.41 6.65
N SER A 467 -5.26 4.10 6.47
CA SER A 467 -6.40 4.03 7.39
C SER A 467 -6.99 2.62 7.52
N HIS A 468 -7.22 1.94 6.37
CA HIS A 468 -7.81 0.60 6.41
C HIS A 468 -6.84 -0.41 7.03
N ALA A 469 -5.56 -0.33 6.70
CA ALA A 469 -4.55 -1.19 7.30
C ALA A 469 -4.45 -0.97 8.82
N SER A 470 -4.39 0.29 9.27
CA SER A 470 -4.40 0.63 10.70
C SER A 470 -5.68 0.17 11.41
N ALA A 471 -6.85 0.42 10.80
CA ALA A 471 -8.14 0.00 11.35
C ALA A 471 -8.26 -1.53 11.46
N SER A 472 -7.72 -2.29 10.49
CA SER A 472 -7.66 -3.75 10.58
C SER A 472 -6.81 -4.21 11.76
N GLY A 473 -5.70 -3.51 12.04
CA GLY A 473 -4.86 -3.77 13.21
C GLY A 473 -5.58 -3.54 14.53
N VAL A 474 -6.26 -2.39 14.68
CA VAL A 474 -7.08 -2.10 15.86
C VAL A 474 -8.19 -3.13 16.05
N HIS A 475 -8.85 -3.55 14.96
CA HIS A 475 -9.91 -4.56 15.02
C HIS A 475 -9.41 -5.90 15.58
N VAL A 476 -8.30 -6.42 15.05
CA VAL A 476 -7.69 -7.67 15.53
C VAL A 476 -7.21 -7.54 16.97
N ALA A 477 -6.57 -6.42 17.33
CA ALA A 477 -6.12 -6.21 18.70
C ALA A 477 -7.25 -6.22 19.74
N ARG A 478 -8.39 -5.59 19.42
CA ARG A 478 -9.58 -5.61 20.28
C ARG A 478 -10.16 -7.02 20.41
N TYR A 479 -10.27 -7.75 19.31
CA TYR A 479 -10.72 -9.14 19.35
C TYR A 479 -9.79 -10.04 20.18
N LEU A 480 -8.46 -9.91 19.99
CA LEU A 480 -7.48 -10.64 20.81
C LEU A 480 -7.59 -10.30 22.29
N ALA A 481 -7.75 -9.01 22.61
CA ALA A 481 -7.89 -8.58 24.01
C ALA A 481 -9.15 -9.15 24.70
N GLU A 482 -10.20 -9.47 23.96
CA GLU A 482 -11.40 -10.13 24.47
C GLU A 482 -11.21 -11.67 24.58
N THR A 483 -10.31 -12.24 23.80
CA THR A 483 -10.14 -13.70 23.67
C THR A 483 -9.05 -14.22 24.62
N ILE A 484 -7.99 -13.45 24.86
CA ILE A 484 -6.91 -13.73 25.80
C ILE A 484 -7.32 -13.22 27.21
#